data_16e044d06ce81847b10c26a5dd4337d1
#
_entry.id   16e044d06ce81847b10c26a5dd4337d1
#
_cell.length_a   1.000
_cell.length_b   1.000
_cell.length_c   1.000
_cell.angle_alpha   90.00
_cell.angle_beta   90.00
_cell.angle_gamma   90.00
#
_symmetry.space_group_name_H-M   'P 1'
#
loop_
_entity.id
_entity.type
_entity.pdbx_description
1 polymer ?
#
loop_
_entity_poly.entity_id
_entity_poly.type
_entity_poly.pdbx_seq_one_letter_code
_entity_poly.pdbx_strand_id
1 'polypeptide(L)'
;MYQCVVFDKDGTIFDTKSAAVGAFTRASKELGIEYLPELLFGLVGIENEIICERLLLAQNSDINPKIYGDLVHKYFTLYSEDGHLMFEGMLDLFVSLKSKGVKMCVATGNNHYNTNKLLTDNNLTQYFDLVMTADDVSHGKPNPKMLVVISEFCNIPKENMIMIGDSKQDIFMAQSFGCDSVGVGWGMQPWDELSSSNPTFMVDNIDELRNILTL
;
A
#
# COMPACT_ATOMS: atom_id res chain seq x y z
N MET A 1 -5.83 -20.47 10.88
CA MET A 1 -4.64 -20.09 10.09
C MET A 1 -5.12 -19.58 8.74
N TYR A 2 -4.71 -18.40 8.33
CA TYR A 2 -5.05 -17.83 7.02
C TYR A 2 -4.39 -18.62 5.89
N GLN A 3 -5.12 -18.79 4.79
CA GLN A 3 -4.62 -19.48 3.60
C GLN A 3 -4.09 -18.51 2.54
N CYS A 4 -4.55 -17.25 2.59
CA CYS A 4 -4.07 -16.17 1.74
C CYS A 4 -3.81 -14.92 2.56
N VAL A 5 -2.62 -14.35 2.40
CA VAL A 5 -2.21 -13.10 3.00
C VAL A 5 -1.98 -12.09 1.89
N VAL A 6 -2.71 -10.98 1.95
CA VAL A 6 -2.59 -9.89 0.98
C VAL A 6 -1.88 -8.72 1.65
N PHE A 7 -0.81 -8.25 1.05
CA PHE A 7 -0.02 -7.14 1.54
C PHE A 7 -0.25 -5.88 0.70
N ASP A 8 -0.42 -4.74 1.33
CA ASP A 8 -0.05 -3.49 0.69
C ASP A 8 1.48 -3.41 0.52
N LYS A 9 1.94 -2.52 -0.35
CA LYS A 9 3.36 -2.39 -0.70
C LYS A 9 4.04 -1.23 0.02
N ASP A 10 3.55 -0.03 -0.22
CA ASP A 10 4.18 1.22 0.22
C ASP A 10 3.79 1.52 1.68
N GLY A 11 4.78 1.62 2.58
CA GLY A 11 4.51 1.76 4.01
C GLY A 11 4.21 0.44 4.74
N THR A 12 4.04 -0.66 4.02
CA THR A 12 3.77 -1.99 4.59
C THR A 12 4.92 -2.96 4.39
N ILE A 13 5.33 -3.22 3.15
CA ILE A 13 6.51 -4.04 2.81
C ILE A 13 7.77 -3.18 2.81
N PHE A 14 7.67 -1.98 2.24
CA PHE A 14 8.80 -1.06 2.03
C PHE A 14 8.55 0.28 2.72
N ASP A 15 9.63 0.81 3.34
CA ASP A 15 9.66 2.20 3.81
C ASP A 15 9.82 3.15 2.62
N THR A 16 8.71 3.59 2.08
CA THR A 16 8.64 4.55 0.98
C THR A 16 8.28 5.96 1.43
N LYS A 17 8.09 6.19 2.73
CA LYS A 17 7.58 7.44 3.31
C LYS A 17 8.43 8.65 2.92
N SER A 18 9.74 8.55 3.11
CA SER A 18 10.67 9.67 2.82
C SER A 18 10.65 10.04 1.34
N ALA A 19 10.64 9.05 0.44
CA ALA A 19 10.56 9.28 -1.00
C ALA A 19 9.23 9.89 -1.42
N ALA A 20 8.12 9.43 -0.86
CA ALA A 20 6.79 9.98 -1.14
C ALA A 20 6.70 11.45 -0.68
N VAL A 21 7.06 11.74 0.56
CA VAL A 21 7.07 13.10 1.12
C VAL A 21 7.97 14.03 0.29
N GLY A 22 9.18 13.58 -0.05
CA GLY A 22 10.11 14.33 -0.90
C GLY A 22 9.53 14.64 -2.28
N ALA A 23 8.91 13.65 -2.91
CA ALA A 23 8.30 13.77 -4.23
C ALA A 23 7.17 14.80 -4.24
N PHE A 24 6.21 14.69 -3.33
CA PHE A 24 5.11 15.65 -3.21
C PHE A 24 5.60 17.05 -2.87
N THR A 25 6.55 17.19 -1.94
CA THR A 25 7.15 18.48 -1.59
C THR A 25 7.81 19.15 -2.80
N ARG A 26 8.60 18.39 -3.57
CA ARG A 26 9.32 18.93 -4.72
C ARG A 26 8.39 19.29 -5.87
N ALA A 27 7.42 18.42 -6.16
CA ALA A 27 6.43 18.66 -7.20
C ALA A 27 5.56 19.88 -6.87
N SER A 28 5.08 20.02 -5.63
CA SER A 28 4.34 21.20 -5.17
C SER A 28 5.14 22.48 -5.35
N LYS A 29 6.40 22.46 -4.94
CA LYS A 29 7.31 23.62 -5.11
C LYS A 29 7.50 24.02 -6.58
N GLU A 30 7.65 23.06 -7.49
CA GLU A 30 7.82 23.30 -8.93
C GLU A 30 6.57 23.93 -9.54
N LEU A 31 5.40 23.53 -9.06
CA LEU A 31 4.11 24.06 -9.51
C LEU A 31 3.66 25.34 -8.80
N GLY A 32 4.41 25.81 -7.80
CA GLY A 32 4.07 26.99 -7.01
C GLY A 32 2.83 26.82 -6.14
N ILE A 33 2.51 25.59 -5.73
CA ILE A 33 1.41 25.26 -4.82
C ILE A 33 1.95 24.88 -3.43
N GLU A 34 1.09 24.95 -2.42
CA GLU A 34 1.45 24.56 -1.06
C GLU A 34 1.53 23.03 -0.93
N TYR A 35 2.51 22.54 -0.18
CA TYR A 35 2.56 21.14 0.26
C TYR A 35 1.72 20.98 1.52
N LEU A 36 0.72 20.09 1.47
CA LEU A 36 -0.26 19.84 2.54
C LEU A 36 -0.03 18.44 3.15
N PRO A 37 0.92 18.26 4.09
CA PRO A 37 1.31 16.96 4.61
C PRO A 37 0.16 16.22 5.30
N GLU A 38 -0.64 16.90 6.11
CA GLU A 38 -1.75 16.28 6.85
C GLU A 38 -2.81 15.72 5.88
N LEU A 39 -3.12 16.48 4.82
CA LEU A 39 -4.05 16.01 3.81
C LEU A 39 -3.47 14.85 3.01
N LEU A 40 -2.17 14.92 2.66
CA LEU A 40 -1.47 13.82 1.98
C LEU A 40 -1.56 12.53 2.80
N PHE A 41 -1.20 12.58 4.09
CA PHE A 41 -1.24 11.38 4.95
C PHE A 41 -2.65 10.82 5.12
N GLY A 42 -3.67 11.67 5.13
CA GLY A 42 -5.07 11.23 5.13
C GLY A 42 -5.54 10.55 3.84
N LEU A 43 -4.79 10.69 2.73
CA LEU A 43 -5.08 10.12 1.41
C LEU A 43 -4.17 8.95 1.02
N VAL A 44 -3.22 8.57 1.87
CA VAL A 44 -2.33 7.43 1.61
C VAL A 44 -3.13 6.15 1.29
N GLY A 45 -2.59 5.34 0.39
CA GLY A 45 -3.18 4.06 0.00
C GLY A 45 -4.12 4.10 -1.21
N ILE A 46 -4.54 5.28 -1.69
CA ILE A 46 -5.29 5.43 -2.94
C ILE A 46 -4.37 5.76 -4.13
N GLU A 47 -4.95 5.84 -5.31
CA GLU A 47 -4.25 6.19 -6.55
C GLU A 47 -3.65 7.59 -6.50
N ASN A 48 -2.40 7.74 -6.97
CA ASN A 48 -1.68 9.03 -6.95
C ASN A 48 -2.43 10.16 -7.69
N GLU A 49 -3.11 9.86 -8.79
CA GLU A 49 -3.86 10.86 -9.55
C GLU A 49 -5.00 11.46 -8.71
N ILE A 50 -5.71 10.60 -7.95
CA ILE A 50 -6.77 11.03 -7.04
C ILE A 50 -6.20 11.85 -5.88
N ILE A 51 -5.03 11.47 -5.33
CA ILE A 51 -4.34 12.25 -4.31
C ILE A 51 -4.03 13.65 -4.85
N CYS A 52 -3.44 13.73 -6.05
CA CYS A 52 -3.09 15.00 -6.69
C CYS A 52 -4.33 15.86 -6.93
N GLU A 53 -5.43 15.31 -7.43
CA GLU A 53 -6.69 16.01 -7.61
C GLU A 53 -7.19 16.62 -6.29
N ARG A 54 -7.22 15.84 -5.23
CA ARG A 54 -7.70 16.31 -3.91
C ARG A 54 -6.82 17.39 -3.31
N LEU A 55 -5.49 17.27 -3.46
CA LEU A 55 -4.53 18.28 -2.99
C LEU A 55 -4.69 19.60 -3.76
N LEU A 56 -4.97 19.56 -5.06
CA LEU A 56 -5.22 20.73 -5.89
C LEU A 56 -6.58 21.38 -5.56
N LEU A 57 -7.63 20.58 -5.41
CA LEU A 57 -8.97 21.07 -5.04
C LEU A 57 -8.94 21.77 -3.67
N ALA A 58 -8.20 21.26 -2.70
CA ALA A 58 -8.08 21.88 -1.38
C ALA A 58 -7.47 23.29 -1.41
N GLN A 59 -6.76 23.64 -2.49
CA GLN A 59 -6.09 24.91 -2.70
C GLN A 59 -6.77 25.79 -3.77
N ASN A 60 -7.93 25.35 -4.31
CA ASN A 60 -8.61 25.96 -5.44
C ASN A 60 -7.68 26.20 -6.65
N SER A 61 -6.80 25.22 -6.92
CA SER A 61 -5.83 25.27 -8.02
C SER A 61 -6.42 24.73 -9.31
N ASP A 62 -6.23 25.46 -10.42
CA ASP A 62 -6.66 25.06 -11.77
C ASP A 62 -5.62 24.17 -12.49
N ILE A 63 -4.55 23.76 -11.81
CA ILE A 63 -3.52 22.87 -12.37
C ILE A 63 -4.15 21.52 -12.70
N ASN A 64 -3.82 20.98 -13.87
CA ASN A 64 -4.27 19.64 -14.24
C ASN A 64 -3.67 18.58 -13.29
N PRO A 65 -4.49 17.75 -12.62
CA PRO A 65 -4.02 16.71 -11.70
C PRO A 65 -2.98 15.78 -12.30
N LYS A 66 -3.10 15.49 -13.60
CA LYS A 66 -2.12 14.66 -14.31
C LYS A 66 -0.73 15.29 -14.35
N ILE A 67 -0.61 16.61 -14.54
CA ILE A 67 0.70 17.32 -14.54
C ILE A 67 1.34 17.18 -13.16
N TYR A 68 0.57 17.35 -12.10
CA TYR A 68 1.06 17.17 -10.74
C TYR A 68 1.47 15.72 -10.49
N GLY A 69 0.64 14.75 -10.89
CA GLY A 69 0.93 13.32 -10.78
C GLY A 69 2.20 12.89 -11.54
N ASP A 70 2.40 13.39 -12.75
CA ASP A 70 3.60 13.12 -13.56
C ASP A 70 4.87 13.66 -12.87
N LEU A 71 4.80 14.84 -12.24
CA LEU A 71 5.91 15.40 -11.45
C LEU A 71 6.16 14.60 -10.17
N VAL A 72 5.12 14.23 -9.44
CA VAL A 72 5.23 13.37 -8.25
C VAL A 72 5.89 12.04 -8.64
N HIS A 73 5.44 11.41 -9.72
CA HIS A 73 6.04 10.17 -10.22
C HIS A 73 7.52 10.34 -10.57
N LYS A 74 7.88 11.40 -11.31
CA LYS A 74 9.27 11.74 -11.66
C LYS A 74 10.14 11.85 -10.40
N TYR A 75 9.70 12.60 -9.40
CA TYR A 75 10.48 12.80 -8.19
C TYR A 75 10.48 11.58 -7.27
N PHE A 76 9.39 10.83 -7.20
CA PHE A 76 9.37 9.57 -6.49
C PHE A 76 10.39 8.58 -7.07
N THR A 77 10.44 8.46 -8.40
CA THR A 77 11.44 7.61 -9.08
C THR A 77 12.86 8.07 -8.76
N LEU A 78 13.13 9.38 -8.83
CA LEU A 78 14.44 9.95 -8.50
C LEU A 78 14.87 9.65 -7.05
N TYR A 79 13.97 9.82 -6.10
CA TYR A 79 14.24 9.55 -4.68
C TYR A 79 14.25 8.05 -4.33
N SER A 80 13.90 7.21 -5.29
CA SER A 80 13.92 5.75 -5.18
C SER A 80 15.11 5.11 -5.91
N GLU A 81 16.00 5.89 -6.53
CA GLU A 81 17.15 5.36 -7.30
C GLU A 81 18.09 4.53 -6.44
N ASP A 82 18.28 4.91 -5.18
CA ASP A 82 19.09 4.16 -4.21
C ASP A 82 18.34 2.94 -3.62
N GLY A 83 17.13 2.68 -4.09
CA GLY A 83 16.22 1.65 -3.58
C GLY A 83 15.44 2.07 -2.34
N HIS A 84 14.41 1.31 -2.01
CA HIS A 84 13.69 1.44 -0.74
C HIS A 84 14.08 0.30 0.16
N LEU A 85 14.29 0.61 1.44
CA LEU A 85 14.53 -0.41 2.44
C LEU A 85 13.23 -1.18 2.71
N MET A 86 13.30 -2.49 2.55
CA MET A 86 12.27 -3.36 3.07
C MET A 86 12.33 -3.33 4.60
N PHE A 87 11.17 -3.32 5.25
CA PHE A 87 11.14 -3.36 6.71
C PHE A 87 11.83 -4.63 7.25
N GLU A 88 12.62 -4.47 8.30
CA GLU A 88 13.38 -5.56 8.91
C GLU A 88 12.47 -6.71 9.35
N GLY A 89 12.85 -7.95 9.05
CA GLY A 89 12.07 -9.15 9.36
C GLY A 89 10.99 -9.51 8.33
N MET A 90 10.68 -8.65 7.35
CA MET A 90 9.65 -8.93 6.35
C MET A 90 10.04 -10.10 5.44
N LEU A 91 11.29 -10.20 5.03
CA LEU A 91 11.77 -11.32 4.21
C LEU A 91 11.61 -12.65 4.95
N ASP A 92 11.97 -12.70 6.23
CA ASP A 92 11.84 -13.91 7.06
C ASP A 92 10.36 -14.31 7.21
N LEU A 93 9.46 -13.32 7.29
CA LEU A 93 8.03 -13.56 7.29
C LEU A 93 7.58 -14.21 5.98
N PHE A 94 8.00 -13.69 4.83
CA PHE A 94 7.67 -14.27 3.51
C PHE A 94 8.19 -15.70 3.38
N VAL A 95 9.45 -15.96 3.78
CA VAL A 95 10.03 -17.31 3.78
C VAL A 95 9.19 -18.26 4.66
N SER A 96 8.80 -17.82 5.84
CA SER A 96 7.97 -18.61 6.77
C SER A 96 6.60 -18.93 6.19
N LEU A 97 5.89 -17.92 5.65
CA LEU A 97 4.55 -18.12 5.05
C LEU A 97 4.62 -19.06 3.84
N LYS A 98 5.62 -18.87 2.97
CA LYS A 98 5.84 -19.74 1.81
C LYS A 98 6.11 -21.19 2.21
N SER A 99 6.91 -21.41 3.24
CA SER A 99 7.21 -22.76 3.74
C SER A 99 5.98 -23.50 4.28
N LYS A 100 4.97 -22.76 4.73
CA LYS A 100 3.67 -23.27 5.20
C LYS A 100 2.63 -23.40 4.09
N GLY A 101 2.98 -23.08 2.85
CA GLY A 101 2.08 -23.12 1.70
C GLY A 101 1.00 -22.05 1.69
N VAL A 102 1.19 -20.95 2.47
CA VAL A 102 0.27 -19.81 2.48
C VAL A 102 0.44 -19.04 1.17
N LYS A 103 -0.66 -18.73 0.51
CA LYS A 103 -0.66 -17.86 -0.66
C LYS A 103 -0.37 -16.43 -0.24
N MET A 104 0.53 -15.76 -0.97
CA MET A 104 0.87 -14.38 -0.73
C MET A 104 0.58 -13.54 -1.97
N CYS A 105 -0.11 -12.43 -1.79
CA CYS A 105 -0.46 -11.51 -2.87
C CYS A 105 -0.14 -10.08 -2.46
N VAL A 106 0.01 -9.21 -3.47
CA VAL A 106 0.14 -7.76 -3.28
C VAL A 106 -1.13 -7.09 -3.81
N ALA A 107 -1.65 -6.11 -3.07
CA ALA A 107 -2.67 -5.18 -3.54
C ALA A 107 -2.22 -3.75 -3.23
N THR A 108 -1.89 -2.96 -4.25
CA THR A 108 -1.32 -1.62 -4.09
C THR A 108 -2.05 -0.56 -4.92
N GLY A 109 -2.12 0.68 -4.40
CA GLY A 109 -2.56 1.86 -5.15
C GLY A 109 -1.53 2.40 -6.15
N ASN A 110 -0.35 1.78 -6.23
CA ASN A 110 0.70 2.14 -7.18
C ASN A 110 0.48 1.47 -8.56
N ASN A 111 1.23 1.87 -9.57
CA ASN A 111 1.16 1.32 -10.93
C ASN A 111 2.04 0.07 -11.12
N HIS A 112 1.86 -0.64 -12.23
CA HIS A 112 2.64 -1.83 -12.58
C HIS A 112 4.14 -1.58 -12.64
N TYR A 113 4.55 -0.47 -13.28
CA TYR A 113 5.98 -0.21 -13.49
C TYR A 113 6.74 -0.11 -12.16
N ASN A 114 6.29 0.77 -11.27
CA ASN A 114 6.94 0.98 -9.98
C ASN A 114 6.88 -0.25 -9.08
N THR A 115 5.74 -0.94 -9.10
CA THR A 115 5.54 -2.14 -8.28
C THR A 115 6.45 -3.27 -8.73
N ASN A 116 6.44 -3.60 -10.02
CA ASN A 116 7.27 -4.70 -10.54
C ASN A 116 8.77 -4.39 -10.43
N LYS A 117 9.16 -3.13 -10.69
CA LYS A 117 10.54 -2.71 -10.51
C LYS A 117 11.01 -2.96 -9.06
N LEU A 118 10.26 -2.48 -8.07
CA LEU A 118 10.64 -2.59 -6.68
C LEU A 118 10.68 -4.04 -6.19
N LEU A 119 9.71 -4.87 -6.57
CA LEU A 119 9.69 -6.29 -6.24
C LEU A 119 10.84 -7.06 -6.90
N THR A 120 11.18 -6.73 -8.15
CA THR A 120 12.28 -7.37 -8.90
C THR A 120 13.64 -6.99 -8.33
N ASP A 121 13.88 -5.70 -8.09
CA ASP A 121 15.15 -5.17 -7.57
C ASP A 121 15.47 -5.76 -6.17
N ASN A 122 14.44 -6.12 -5.41
CA ASN A 122 14.58 -6.75 -4.10
C ASN A 122 14.45 -8.29 -4.11
N ASN A 123 14.39 -8.93 -5.29
CA ASN A 123 14.23 -10.38 -5.45
C ASN A 123 12.99 -10.95 -4.75
N LEU A 124 11.87 -10.20 -4.72
CA LEU A 124 10.65 -10.59 -4.02
C LEU A 124 9.59 -11.21 -4.92
N THR A 125 9.68 -11.07 -6.23
CA THR A 125 8.68 -11.56 -7.19
C THR A 125 8.32 -13.04 -6.97
N GLN A 126 9.29 -13.84 -6.56
CA GLN A 126 9.10 -15.27 -6.32
C GLN A 126 8.21 -15.60 -5.11
N TYR A 127 7.95 -14.65 -4.21
CA TYR A 127 7.13 -14.88 -3.02
C TYR A 127 5.65 -14.65 -3.26
N PHE A 128 5.29 -13.90 -4.28
CA PHE A 128 3.91 -13.51 -4.53
C PHE A 128 3.26 -14.31 -5.65
N ASP A 129 2.09 -14.88 -5.37
CA ASP A 129 1.28 -15.63 -6.33
C ASP A 129 0.56 -14.68 -7.32
N LEU A 130 0.17 -13.50 -6.84
CA LEU A 130 -0.47 -12.46 -7.66
C LEU A 130 -0.11 -11.07 -7.13
N VAL A 131 0.14 -10.14 -8.05
CA VAL A 131 0.36 -8.72 -7.77
C VAL A 131 -0.74 -7.93 -8.46
N MET A 132 -1.59 -7.26 -7.68
CA MET A 132 -2.64 -6.36 -8.13
C MET A 132 -2.24 -4.92 -7.89
N THR A 133 -2.38 -4.10 -8.90
CA THR A 133 -2.04 -2.68 -8.89
C THR A 133 -3.26 -1.82 -9.24
N ALA A 134 -3.15 -0.50 -9.13
CA ALA A 134 -4.20 0.40 -9.59
C ALA A 134 -4.53 0.24 -11.08
N ASP A 135 -3.55 -0.17 -11.90
CA ASP A 135 -3.75 -0.36 -13.35
C ASP A 135 -4.66 -1.56 -13.68
N ASP A 136 -4.89 -2.49 -12.73
CA ASP A 136 -5.68 -3.71 -12.95
C ASP A 136 -7.17 -3.55 -12.67
N VAL A 137 -7.58 -2.42 -12.10
CA VAL A 137 -8.94 -2.21 -11.64
C VAL A 137 -9.47 -0.84 -12.07
N SER A 138 -10.77 -0.75 -12.34
CA SER A 138 -11.42 0.54 -12.64
C SER A 138 -11.59 1.44 -11.42
N HIS A 139 -11.56 0.85 -10.22
CA HIS A 139 -11.67 1.54 -8.94
C HIS A 139 -10.73 0.89 -7.95
N GLY A 140 -9.70 1.61 -7.54
CA GLY A 140 -8.73 1.17 -6.54
C GLY A 140 -9.29 1.20 -5.11
N LYS A 141 -8.41 1.03 -4.13
CA LYS A 141 -8.74 1.09 -2.70
C LYS A 141 -9.54 2.37 -2.37
N PRO A 142 -10.58 2.28 -1.57
CA PRO A 142 -11.05 1.18 -0.73
C PRO A 142 -12.03 0.22 -1.42
N ASN A 143 -12.16 0.25 -2.75
CA ASN A 143 -13.02 -0.69 -3.46
C ASN A 143 -12.49 -2.12 -3.30
N PRO A 144 -13.35 -3.13 -3.00
CA PRO A 144 -12.90 -4.50 -2.72
C PRO A 144 -12.45 -5.27 -3.97
N LYS A 145 -12.49 -4.69 -5.17
CA LYS A 145 -12.27 -5.41 -6.44
C LYS A 145 -10.94 -6.16 -6.50
N MET A 146 -9.86 -5.58 -5.98
CA MET A 146 -8.57 -6.27 -5.92
C MET A 146 -8.65 -7.56 -5.10
N LEU A 147 -9.27 -7.52 -3.91
CA LEU A 147 -9.42 -8.69 -3.04
C LEU A 147 -10.37 -9.74 -3.64
N VAL A 148 -11.40 -9.31 -4.36
CA VAL A 148 -12.29 -10.22 -5.11
C VAL A 148 -11.47 -11.00 -6.15
N VAL A 149 -10.68 -10.31 -6.98
CA VAL A 149 -9.83 -10.96 -7.99
C VAL A 149 -8.81 -11.91 -7.37
N ILE A 150 -8.17 -11.49 -6.27
CA ILE A 150 -7.20 -12.33 -5.54
C ILE A 150 -7.88 -13.60 -4.99
N SER A 151 -9.06 -13.47 -4.40
CA SER A 151 -9.86 -14.61 -3.88
C SER A 151 -10.20 -15.61 -4.98
N GLU A 152 -10.67 -15.12 -6.13
CA GLU A 152 -11.00 -15.92 -7.30
C GLU A 152 -9.75 -16.62 -7.87
N PHE A 153 -8.65 -15.89 -8.04
CA PHE A 153 -7.39 -16.42 -8.55
C PHE A 153 -6.80 -17.51 -7.66
N CYS A 154 -6.77 -17.28 -6.35
CA CYS A 154 -6.23 -18.23 -5.38
C CYS A 154 -7.22 -19.37 -5.07
N ASN A 155 -8.49 -19.24 -5.45
CA ASN A 155 -9.59 -20.13 -5.04
C ASN A 155 -9.67 -20.28 -3.51
N ILE A 156 -9.57 -19.15 -2.79
CA ILE A 156 -9.59 -19.09 -1.32
C ILE A 156 -10.73 -18.15 -0.90
N PRO A 157 -11.68 -18.63 -0.07
CA PRO A 157 -12.79 -17.81 0.39
C PRO A 157 -12.31 -16.73 1.36
N LYS A 158 -13.06 -15.63 1.43
CA LYS A 158 -12.71 -14.42 2.19
C LYS A 158 -12.43 -14.68 3.68
N GLU A 159 -13.09 -15.65 4.29
CA GLU A 159 -12.93 -16.04 5.70
C GLU A 159 -11.53 -16.61 6.00
N ASN A 160 -10.81 -17.04 4.97
CA ASN A 160 -9.44 -17.56 5.06
C ASN A 160 -8.40 -16.58 4.50
N MET A 161 -8.80 -15.33 4.27
CA MET A 161 -7.94 -14.25 3.77
C MET A 161 -7.75 -13.17 4.82
N ILE A 162 -6.61 -12.49 4.76
CA ILE A 162 -6.32 -11.32 5.59
C ILE A 162 -5.58 -10.27 4.75
N MET A 163 -5.99 -9.00 4.90
CA MET A 163 -5.34 -7.85 4.29
C MET A 163 -4.45 -7.15 5.31
N ILE A 164 -3.20 -6.84 4.92
CA ILE A 164 -2.21 -6.15 5.75
C ILE A 164 -1.87 -4.83 5.08
N GLY A 165 -2.05 -3.73 5.79
CA GLY A 165 -1.78 -2.41 5.26
C GLY A 165 -1.56 -1.36 6.35
N ASP A 166 -0.97 -0.24 5.94
CA ASP A 166 -0.65 0.89 6.81
C ASP A 166 -1.64 2.05 6.65
N SER A 167 -2.69 1.86 5.85
CA SER A 167 -3.68 2.91 5.57
C SER A 167 -5.11 2.45 5.87
N LYS A 168 -5.97 3.42 6.22
CA LYS A 168 -7.41 3.18 6.35
C LYS A 168 -8.05 2.65 5.07
N GLN A 169 -7.45 2.92 3.92
CA GLN A 169 -7.96 2.44 2.63
C GLN A 169 -7.82 0.91 2.51
N ASP A 170 -6.76 0.34 3.06
CA ASP A 170 -6.55 -1.10 3.16
C ASP A 170 -7.61 -1.76 4.05
N ILE A 171 -7.84 -1.13 5.20
CA ILE A 171 -8.80 -1.62 6.18
C ILE A 171 -10.24 -1.56 5.62
N PHE A 172 -10.62 -0.45 5.00
CA PHE A 172 -11.94 -0.30 4.37
C PHE A 172 -12.12 -1.24 3.17
N MET A 173 -11.06 -1.53 2.40
CA MET A 173 -11.09 -2.52 1.34
C MET A 173 -11.36 -3.92 1.90
N ALA A 174 -10.68 -4.31 2.98
CA ALA A 174 -10.87 -5.58 3.66
C ALA A 174 -12.29 -5.70 4.25
N GLN A 175 -12.79 -4.66 4.93
CA GLN A 175 -14.14 -4.60 5.47
C GLN A 175 -15.20 -4.71 4.37
N SER A 176 -15.01 -4.00 3.26
CA SER A 176 -15.94 -4.03 2.11
C SER A 176 -15.97 -5.40 1.43
N PHE A 177 -14.86 -6.12 1.43
CA PHE A 177 -14.75 -7.50 0.94
C PHE A 177 -15.29 -8.50 1.96
N GLY A 178 -15.11 -8.24 3.24
CA GLY A 178 -15.52 -9.09 4.36
C GLY A 178 -14.45 -10.10 4.78
N CYS A 179 -13.16 -9.76 4.66
CA CYS A 179 -12.05 -10.51 5.25
C CYS A 179 -11.46 -9.78 6.45
N ASP A 180 -10.61 -10.45 7.20
CA ASP A 180 -9.85 -9.84 8.28
C ASP A 180 -8.81 -8.85 7.78
N SER A 181 -8.39 -7.93 8.67
CA SER A 181 -7.39 -6.91 8.36
C SER A 181 -6.41 -6.69 9.52
N VAL A 182 -5.17 -6.36 9.16
CA VAL A 182 -4.14 -5.89 10.11
C VAL A 182 -3.74 -4.48 9.71
N GLY A 183 -3.89 -3.54 10.63
CA GLY A 183 -3.27 -2.24 10.55
C GLY A 183 -1.85 -2.29 11.10
N VAL A 184 -0.86 -1.85 10.32
CA VAL A 184 0.56 -1.84 10.73
C VAL A 184 1.00 -0.43 11.10
N GLY A 185 1.56 -0.27 12.30
CA GLY A 185 1.90 1.02 12.88
C GLY A 185 3.21 1.65 12.42
N TRP A 186 4.05 0.89 11.68
CA TRP A 186 5.34 1.40 11.15
C TRP A 186 5.25 2.16 9.83
N GLY A 187 4.04 2.26 9.25
CA GLY A 187 3.81 2.85 7.94
C GLY A 187 3.65 4.37 7.91
N MET A 188 2.93 4.86 6.90
CA MET A 188 2.76 6.29 6.66
C MET A 188 1.65 6.92 7.50
N GLN A 189 0.53 6.20 7.70
CA GLN A 189 -0.62 6.76 8.42
C GLN A 189 -0.39 6.75 9.94
N PRO A 190 -0.74 7.83 10.66
CA PRO A 190 -0.65 7.87 12.12
C PRO A 190 -1.49 6.76 12.78
N TRP A 191 -0.96 6.18 13.86
CA TRP A 191 -1.59 5.07 14.60
C TRP A 191 -3.05 5.35 14.99
N ASP A 192 -3.34 6.53 15.53
CA ASP A 192 -4.69 6.88 15.99
C ASP A 192 -5.67 6.96 14.83
N GLU A 193 -5.23 7.45 13.66
CA GLU A 193 -6.07 7.51 12.46
C GLU A 193 -6.32 6.10 11.90
N LEU A 194 -5.29 5.27 11.83
CA LEU A 194 -5.40 3.90 11.33
C LEU A 194 -6.29 3.06 12.24
N SER A 195 -6.09 3.15 13.57
CA SER A 195 -6.89 2.41 14.55
C SER A 195 -8.36 2.81 14.53
N SER A 196 -8.67 4.08 14.23
CA SER A 196 -10.05 4.56 14.09
C SER A 196 -10.82 3.92 12.94
N SER A 197 -10.13 3.30 11.97
CA SER A 197 -10.76 2.53 10.88
C SER A 197 -11.25 1.14 11.30
N ASN A 198 -11.03 0.74 12.57
CA ASN A 198 -11.41 -0.53 13.17
C ASN A 198 -10.89 -1.77 12.41
N PRO A 199 -9.56 -1.91 12.23
CA PRO A 199 -8.99 -3.16 11.71
C PRO A 199 -9.26 -4.32 12.67
N THR A 200 -9.23 -5.57 12.17
CA THR A 200 -9.37 -6.77 13.02
C THR A 200 -8.23 -6.84 14.03
N PHE A 201 -7.02 -6.47 13.61
CA PHE A 201 -5.83 -6.41 14.46
C PHE A 201 -5.04 -5.14 14.19
N MET A 202 -4.32 -4.66 15.21
CA MET A 202 -3.30 -3.64 15.10
C MET A 202 -1.97 -4.21 15.60
N VAL A 203 -0.88 -3.92 14.90
CA VAL A 203 0.47 -4.36 15.26
C VAL A 203 1.48 -3.24 15.08
N ASP A 204 2.48 -3.20 15.95
CA ASP A 204 3.52 -2.18 15.96
C ASP A 204 4.87 -2.68 15.41
N ASN A 205 5.00 -3.99 15.22
CA ASN A 205 6.21 -4.61 14.70
C ASN A 205 5.92 -5.93 13.96
N ILE A 206 6.93 -6.40 13.22
CA ILE A 206 6.84 -7.61 12.39
C ILE A 206 6.65 -8.89 13.23
N ASP A 207 7.18 -8.95 14.44
CA ASP A 207 7.02 -10.15 15.29
C ASP A 207 5.57 -10.31 15.76
N GLU A 208 4.88 -9.21 16.09
CA GLU A 208 3.45 -9.24 16.37
C GLU A 208 2.64 -9.68 15.14
N LEU A 209 2.98 -9.15 13.95
CA LEU A 209 2.35 -9.59 12.69
C LEU A 209 2.58 -11.09 12.46
N ARG A 210 3.79 -11.58 12.67
CA ARG A 210 4.12 -12.99 12.55
C ARG A 210 3.25 -13.85 13.46
N ASN A 211 3.05 -13.43 14.69
CA ASN A 211 2.21 -14.17 15.65
C ASN A 211 0.76 -14.31 15.18
N ILE A 212 0.18 -13.26 14.59
CA ILE A 212 -1.17 -13.30 14.02
C ILE A 212 -1.25 -14.27 12.83
N LEU A 213 -0.26 -14.25 11.94
CA LEU A 213 -0.30 -15.00 10.69
C LEU A 213 0.08 -16.47 10.85
N THR A 214 0.81 -16.83 11.89
CA THR A 214 1.38 -18.17 12.06
C THR A 214 0.73 -19.01 13.16
N LEU A 215 -0.25 -18.48 13.87
CA LEU A 215 -1.05 -19.19 14.87
C LEU A 215 -2.06 -20.18 14.27
#